data_f904fae26ba58b21acf4e41830208f11
#
_entry.id   f904fae26ba58b21acf4e41830208f11
#
_cell.length_a   1.000
_cell.length_b   1.000
_cell.length_c   1.000
_cell.angle_alpha   90.00
_cell.angle_beta   90.00
_cell.angle_gamma   90.00
#
_symmetry.space_group_name_H-M   'P 1'
#
loop_
_entity.id
_entity.type
_entity.pdbx_description
1 polymer ?
#
loop_
_entity_poly.entity_id
_entity_poly.type
_entity_poly.pdbx_seq_one_letter_code
_entity_poly.pdbx_strand_id
1 'polypeptide(L)'
;MENKKVLAILGGPHPHGLTAAMLDRAVGAAERAGCEVTRINLYEKTIGFCMGCAACQRTGACVRQDDIQEIAARLKESGTVILAAPVFWANVPAAVKNLFDRLWGTAMGETGAFPEPRLAGKRYLLLTACNTPAPFSWLFNQSRGAVSRM
;
A
#
# COMPACT_ATOMS: atom_id res chain seq x y z
N MET A 1 -4.32 22.90 8.94
CA MET A 1 -4.13 22.84 7.47
C MET A 1 -4.15 21.37 7.06
N GLU A 2 -4.90 21.04 6.01
CA GLU A 2 -4.98 19.66 5.50
C GLU A 2 -3.63 19.25 4.88
N ASN A 3 -3.13 18.06 5.22
CA ASN A 3 -1.88 17.55 4.65
C ASN A 3 -2.13 17.15 3.19
N LYS A 4 -1.60 17.93 2.25
CA LYS A 4 -1.76 17.74 0.80
C LYS A 4 -0.74 16.79 0.17
N LYS A 5 0.10 16.11 0.97
CA LYS A 5 1.03 15.09 0.48
C LYS A 5 0.31 13.78 0.25
N VAL A 6 0.49 13.21 -0.93
CA VAL A 6 -0.11 11.93 -1.37
C VAL A 6 1.00 10.95 -1.71
N LEU A 7 0.93 9.74 -1.15
CA LEU A 7 1.77 8.63 -1.55
C LEU A 7 0.96 7.70 -2.46
N ALA A 8 1.39 7.57 -3.71
CA ALA A 8 0.76 6.71 -4.71
C ALA A 8 1.65 5.49 -4.98
N ILE A 9 1.14 4.28 -4.68
CA ILE A 9 1.90 3.03 -4.77
C ILE A 9 1.29 2.14 -5.85
N LEU A 10 2.11 1.74 -6.82
CA LEU A 10 1.77 0.69 -7.79
C LEU A 10 2.28 -0.65 -7.26
N GLY A 11 1.36 -1.55 -6.95
CA GLY A 11 1.63 -2.90 -6.45
C GLY A 11 1.52 -3.99 -7.51
N GLY A 12 1.52 -3.63 -8.80
CA GLY A 12 1.46 -4.56 -9.92
C GLY A 12 2.73 -4.58 -10.76
N PRO A 13 3.04 -5.70 -11.46
CA PRO A 13 4.27 -5.86 -12.24
C PRO A 13 4.26 -5.10 -13.57
N HIS A 14 3.10 -4.64 -14.04
CA HIS A 14 2.95 -4.01 -15.35
C HIS A 14 2.78 -2.50 -15.22
N PRO A 15 3.85 -1.69 -15.47
CA PRO A 15 3.81 -0.24 -15.28
C PRO A 15 2.89 0.49 -16.27
N HIS A 16 2.47 -0.19 -17.34
CA HIS A 16 1.53 0.32 -18.35
C HIS A 16 0.21 -0.49 -18.42
N GLY A 17 -0.06 -1.33 -17.41
CA GLY A 17 -1.29 -2.13 -17.33
C GLY A 17 -2.48 -1.33 -16.81
N LEU A 18 -3.66 -1.99 -16.78
CA LEU A 18 -4.91 -1.37 -16.33
C LEU A 18 -4.80 -0.77 -14.92
N THR A 19 -4.19 -1.49 -13.98
CA THR A 19 -4.04 -1.01 -12.59
C THR A 19 -3.14 0.25 -12.53
N ALA A 20 -2.09 0.30 -13.35
CA ALA A 20 -1.24 1.49 -13.47
C ALA A 20 -2.02 2.68 -14.06
N ALA A 21 -2.82 2.44 -15.12
CA ALA A 21 -3.66 3.48 -15.72
C ALA A 21 -4.71 4.04 -14.72
N MET A 22 -5.29 3.17 -13.87
CA MET A 22 -6.18 3.62 -12.79
C MET A 22 -5.43 4.52 -11.79
N LEU A 23 -4.22 4.12 -11.40
CA LEU A 23 -3.36 4.92 -10.51
C LEU A 23 -3.04 6.27 -11.14
N ASP A 24 -2.67 6.30 -12.43
CA ASP A 24 -2.34 7.53 -13.15
C ASP A 24 -3.51 8.52 -13.18
N ARG A 25 -4.74 8.02 -13.33
CA ARG A 25 -5.94 8.87 -13.27
C ARG A 25 -6.17 9.46 -11.89
N ALA A 26 -5.96 8.66 -10.84
CA ALA A 26 -6.08 9.11 -9.45
C ALA A 26 -4.98 10.14 -9.10
N VAL A 27 -3.73 9.88 -9.50
CA VAL A 27 -2.59 10.80 -9.35
C VAL A 27 -2.88 12.13 -10.04
N GLY A 28 -3.25 12.11 -11.32
CA GLY A 28 -3.56 13.34 -12.05
C GLY A 28 -4.74 14.13 -11.46
N ALA A 29 -5.71 13.46 -10.84
CA ALA A 29 -6.80 14.14 -10.12
C ALA A 29 -6.27 14.82 -8.85
N ALA A 30 -5.40 14.16 -8.08
CA ALA A 30 -4.79 14.73 -6.88
C ALA A 30 -3.90 15.94 -7.21
N GLU A 31 -3.08 15.85 -8.25
CA GLU A 31 -2.22 16.96 -8.71
C GLU A 31 -3.05 18.16 -9.16
N ARG A 32 -4.13 17.96 -9.93
CA ARG A 32 -5.07 19.05 -10.29
C ARG A 32 -5.75 19.69 -9.08
N ALA A 33 -5.90 18.94 -7.99
CA ALA A 33 -6.42 19.46 -6.72
C ALA A 33 -5.33 20.15 -5.87
N GLY A 34 -4.11 20.31 -6.39
CA GLY A 34 -3.00 20.98 -5.71
C GLY A 34 -2.31 20.11 -4.65
N CYS A 35 -2.35 18.78 -4.79
CA CYS A 35 -1.61 17.87 -3.94
C CYS A 35 -0.19 17.63 -4.48
N GLU A 36 0.76 17.47 -3.56
CA GLU A 36 2.11 16.97 -3.86
C GLU A 36 2.08 15.44 -3.87
N VAL A 37 2.31 14.81 -5.02
CA VAL A 37 2.24 13.36 -5.18
C VAL A 37 3.63 12.74 -5.29
N THR A 38 3.93 11.80 -4.39
CA THR A 38 5.08 10.89 -4.53
C THR A 38 4.60 9.56 -5.07
N ARG A 39 5.16 9.11 -6.20
CA ARG A 39 4.82 7.82 -6.83
C ARG A 39 5.91 6.78 -6.55
N ILE A 40 5.50 5.57 -6.19
CA ILE A 40 6.37 4.41 -5.97
C ILE A 40 5.82 3.21 -6.75
N ASN A 41 6.70 2.54 -7.50
CA ASN A 41 6.42 1.24 -8.10
C ASN A 41 7.14 0.17 -7.26
N LEU A 42 6.39 -0.74 -6.65
CA LEU A 42 6.97 -1.79 -5.78
C LEU A 42 7.86 -2.77 -6.53
N TYR A 43 7.65 -2.97 -7.82
CA TYR A 43 8.47 -3.87 -8.63
C TYR A 43 9.82 -3.27 -9.06
N GLU A 44 10.03 -1.98 -8.81
CA GLU A 44 11.32 -1.29 -9.00
C GLU A 44 12.08 -1.14 -7.67
N LYS A 45 11.51 -1.62 -6.57
CA LYS A 45 12.09 -1.52 -5.23
C LYS A 45 12.65 -2.86 -4.75
N THR A 46 13.77 -2.80 -4.07
CA THR A 46 14.39 -3.96 -3.42
C THR A 46 13.93 -4.02 -1.97
N ILE A 47 12.95 -4.89 -1.69
CA ILE A 47 12.40 -5.10 -0.36
C ILE A 47 12.52 -6.57 0.00
N GLY A 48 13.46 -6.91 0.90
CA GLY A 48 13.61 -8.28 1.41
C GLY A 48 12.39 -8.71 2.26
N PHE A 49 12.19 -10.02 2.42
CA PHE A 49 11.08 -10.54 3.20
C PHE A 49 11.21 -10.22 4.70
N CYS A 50 10.05 -10.06 5.37
CA CYS A 50 10.01 -9.93 6.83
C CYS A 50 10.53 -11.23 7.49
N MET A 51 11.39 -11.09 8.50
CA MET A 51 11.94 -12.23 9.25
C MET A 51 11.21 -12.48 10.59
N GLY A 52 10.15 -11.73 10.88
CA GLY A 52 9.37 -11.90 12.11
C GLY A 52 10.13 -11.53 13.41
N CYS A 53 11.22 -10.77 13.33
CA CYS A 53 12.05 -10.44 14.50
C CYS A 53 11.41 -9.48 15.52
N ALA A 54 10.25 -8.90 15.20
CA ALA A 54 9.46 -7.97 16.01
C ALA A 54 10.21 -6.71 16.53
N ALA A 55 11.45 -6.46 16.10
CA ALA A 55 12.24 -5.29 16.55
C ALA A 55 11.52 -3.96 16.21
N CYS A 56 10.79 -3.92 15.08
CA CYS A 56 10.03 -2.76 14.65
C CYS A 56 8.88 -2.39 15.61
N GLN A 57 8.41 -3.30 16.45
CA GLN A 57 7.37 -3.02 17.44
C GLN A 57 7.86 -2.02 18.51
N ARG A 58 9.14 -2.09 18.87
CA ARG A 58 9.75 -1.16 19.82
C ARG A 58 10.15 0.17 19.18
N THR A 59 10.66 0.13 17.94
CA THR A 59 11.27 1.29 17.28
C THR A 59 10.33 2.05 16.35
N GLY A 60 9.23 1.44 15.92
CA GLY A 60 8.34 1.97 14.87
C GLY A 60 8.95 1.95 13.47
N ALA A 61 10.08 1.23 13.29
CA ALA A 61 10.77 1.11 12.00
C ALA A 61 11.43 -0.26 11.85
N CYS A 62 11.47 -0.78 10.62
CA CYS A 62 12.15 -2.04 10.35
C CYS A 62 13.68 -1.86 10.49
N VAL A 63 14.34 -2.83 11.14
CA VAL A 63 15.80 -2.81 11.35
C VAL A 63 16.61 -3.18 10.11
N ARG A 64 15.99 -3.88 9.13
CA ARG A 64 16.65 -4.21 7.88
C ARG A 64 16.70 -2.99 6.98
N GLN A 65 17.90 -2.68 6.47
CA GLN A 65 18.15 -1.53 5.60
C GLN A 65 17.96 -1.94 4.14
N ASP A 66 16.86 -1.51 3.54
CA ASP A 66 16.52 -1.63 2.13
C ASP A 66 15.47 -0.54 1.78
N ASP A 67 14.85 -0.60 0.61
CA ASP A 67 13.92 0.45 0.15
C ASP A 67 12.67 0.63 1.05
N ILE A 68 12.43 -0.24 2.03
CA ILE A 68 11.33 -0.08 2.99
C ILE A 68 11.46 1.19 3.82
N GLN A 69 12.68 1.66 4.07
CA GLN A 69 12.93 2.87 4.87
C GLN A 69 12.37 4.11 4.17
N GLU A 70 12.62 4.22 2.87
CA GLU A 70 12.06 5.31 2.05
C GLU A 70 10.53 5.26 2.05
N ILE A 71 9.95 4.09 1.79
CA ILE A 71 8.50 3.92 1.73
C ILE A 71 7.86 4.26 3.08
N ALA A 72 8.44 3.78 4.18
CA ALA A 72 7.94 4.06 5.53
C ALA A 72 8.00 5.57 5.86
N ALA A 73 9.07 6.27 5.45
CA ALA A 73 9.20 7.71 5.64
C ALA A 73 8.11 8.47 4.85
N ARG A 74 7.97 8.16 3.54
CA ARG A 74 6.92 8.76 2.68
C ARG A 74 5.52 8.48 3.21
N LEU A 75 5.28 7.24 3.69
CA LEU A 75 4.01 6.87 4.29
C LEU A 75 3.68 7.71 5.53
N LYS A 76 4.67 7.93 6.41
CA LYS A 76 4.50 8.78 7.61
C LYS A 76 4.19 10.23 7.25
N GLU A 77 4.87 10.80 6.25
CA GLU A 77 4.69 12.18 5.80
C GLU A 77 3.37 12.45 5.08
N SER A 78 2.81 11.44 4.40
CA SER A 78 1.63 11.61 3.56
C SER A 78 0.34 11.68 4.37
N GLY A 79 -0.58 12.57 3.96
CA GLY A 79 -1.95 12.63 4.49
C GLY A 79 -2.90 11.65 3.80
N THR A 80 -2.56 11.26 2.56
CA THR A 80 -3.37 10.32 1.76
C THR A 80 -2.46 9.28 1.13
N VAL A 81 -2.93 8.03 1.08
CA VAL A 81 -2.26 6.92 0.42
C VAL A 81 -3.18 6.35 -0.66
N ILE A 82 -2.65 6.21 -1.87
CA ILE A 82 -3.32 5.53 -2.98
C ILE A 82 -2.54 4.25 -3.26
N LEU A 83 -3.18 3.10 -3.10
CA LEU A 83 -2.58 1.81 -3.42
C LEU A 83 -3.36 1.17 -4.58
N ALA A 84 -2.66 0.90 -5.68
CA ALA A 84 -3.23 0.25 -6.84
C ALA A 84 -2.53 -1.10 -7.08
N ALA A 85 -3.28 -2.20 -7.02
CA ALA A 85 -2.74 -3.54 -7.20
C ALA A 85 -3.72 -4.45 -7.96
N PRO A 86 -3.23 -5.35 -8.85
CA PRO A 86 -4.07 -6.35 -9.48
C PRO A 86 -4.50 -7.43 -8.48
N VAL A 87 -5.52 -8.19 -8.85
CA VAL A 87 -5.95 -9.36 -8.08
C VAL A 87 -5.17 -10.59 -8.54
N PHE A 88 -4.47 -11.25 -7.60
CA PHE A 88 -3.83 -12.54 -7.80
C PHE A 88 -4.44 -13.54 -6.81
N TRP A 89 -5.19 -14.54 -7.32
CA TRP A 89 -5.85 -15.57 -6.50
C TRP A 89 -6.75 -14.98 -5.39
N ALA A 90 -7.62 -14.05 -5.75
CA ALA A 90 -8.50 -13.31 -4.81
C ALA A 90 -7.73 -12.59 -3.69
N ASN A 91 -6.47 -12.25 -3.93
CA ASN A 91 -5.57 -11.61 -2.97
C ASN A 91 -4.74 -10.53 -3.67
N VAL A 92 -3.96 -9.80 -2.89
CA VAL A 92 -2.94 -8.87 -3.40
C VAL A 92 -1.72 -9.63 -3.91
N PRO A 93 -0.92 -9.03 -4.81
CA PRO A 93 0.36 -9.59 -5.22
C PRO A 93 1.33 -9.76 -4.04
N ALA A 94 2.27 -10.69 -4.17
CA ALA A 94 3.27 -10.97 -3.12
C ALA A 94 4.08 -9.72 -2.73
N ALA A 95 4.39 -8.83 -3.68
CA ALA A 95 5.09 -7.57 -3.39
C ALA A 95 4.29 -6.66 -2.43
N VAL A 96 2.97 -6.58 -2.59
CA VAL A 96 2.09 -5.80 -1.70
C VAL A 96 1.99 -6.46 -0.33
N LYS A 97 1.85 -7.80 -0.28
CA LYS A 97 1.85 -8.52 1.00
C LYS A 97 3.17 -8.33 1.75
N ASN A 98 4.31 -8.43 1.04
CA ASN A 98 5.62 -8.19 1.62
C ASN A 98 5.77 -6.75 2.15
N LEU A 99 5.27 -5.76 1.40
CA LEU A 99 5.23 -4.37 1.87
C LEU A 99 4.51 -4.25 3.22
N PHE A 100 3.33 -4.86 3.37
CA PHE A 100 2.57 -4.81 4.62
C PHE A 100 3.31 -5.52 5.77
N ASP A 101 3.90 -6.69 5.52
CA ASP A 101 4.68 -7.42 6.52
C ASP A 101 5.86 -6.58 7.02
N ARG A 102 6.52 -5.85 6.10
CA ARG A 102 7.67 -4.99 6.43
C ARG A 102 7.28 -3.66 7.10
N LEU A 103 6.05 -3.19 6.88
CA LEU A 103 5.51 -1.98 7.50
C LEU A 103 4.82 -2.25 8.85
N TRP A 104 4.76 -3.49 9.32
CA TRP A 104 4.03 -3.87 10.53
C TRP A 104 4.28 -2.90 11.69
N GLY A 105 5.48 -2.75 12.18
CA GLY A 105 5.78 -1.85 13.30
C GLY A 105 5.65 -0.35 12.95
N THR A 106 5.73 0.02 11.65
CA THR A 106 5.48 1.40 11.20
C THR A 106 3.99 1.74 11.28
N ALA A 107 3.14 0.80 10.90
CA ALA A 107 1.69 1.01 10.84
C ALA A 107 1.01 0.81 12.19
N MET A 108 1.54 -0.07 13.03
CA MET A 108 0.85 -0.58 14.22
C MET A 108 1.83 -0.87 15.35
N GLY A 109 1.48 -0.48 16.59
CA GLY A 109 2.16 -0.90 17.82
C GLY A 109 1.36 -1.99 18.53
N GLU A 110 2.03 -3.02 19.03
CA GLU A 110 1.42 -4.10 19.82
C GLU A 110 2.05 -4.14 21.22
N THR A 111 1.87 -3.04 21.96
CA THR A 111 2.46 -2.87 23.29
C THR A 111 1.47 -3.13 24.41
N GLY A 112 0.19 -3.29 24.10
CA GLY A 112 -0.90 -3.50 25.05
C GLY A 112 -1.85 -4.62 24.63
N ALA A 113 -3.02 -4.65 25.26
CA ALA A 113 -4.07 -5.65 24.97
C ALA A 113 -4.68 -5.50 23.58
N PHE A 114 -4.58 -4.30 22.97
CA PHE A 114 -5.08 -4.00 21.63
C PHE A 114 -4.00 -3.31 20.79
N PRO A 115 -3.95 -3.58 19.47
CA PRO A 115 -3.04 -2.90 18.57
C PRO A 115 -3.32 -1.39 18.52
N GLU A 116 -2.27 -0.57 18.57
CA GLU A 116 -2.35 0.88 18.46
C GLU A 116 -2.01 1.34 17.05
N PRO A 117 -2.92 2.03 16.33
CA PRO A 117 -2.64 2.52 14.98
C PRO A 117 -1.66 3.69 15.02
N ARG A 118 -0.47 3.51 14.45
CA ARG A 118 0.57 4.56 14.34
C ARG A 118 0.38 5.48 13.14
N LEU A 119 -0.50 5.11 12.22
CA LEU A 119 -0.82 5.86 11.01
C LEU A 119 -2.27 6.39 11.02
N ALA A 120 -2.82 6.63 12.21
CA ALA A 120 -4.17 7.17 12.35
C ALA A 120 -4.34 8.53 11.64
N GLY A 121 -5.57 8.82 11.19
CA GLY A 121 -5.92 10.09 10.54
C GLY A 121 -5.56 10.20 9.06
N LYS A 122 -4.95 9.16 8.46
CA LYS A 122 -4.68 9.14 7.02
C LYS A 122 -5.91 8.70 6.21
N ARG A 123 -6.00 9.21 4.98
CA ARG A 123 -7.01 8.78 3.99
C ARG A 123 -6.41 7.71 3.08
N TYR A 124 -7.24 6.77 2.65
CA TYR A 124 -6.83 5.68 1.78
C TYR A 124 -7.74 5.58 0.56
N LEU A 125 -7.13 5.38 -0.61
CA LEU A 125 -7.80 5.01 -1.84
C LEU A 125 -7.19 3.69 -2.33
N LEU A 126 -7.99 2.63 -2.36
CA LEU A 126 -7.57 1.30 -2.78
C LEU A 126 -8.17 1.00 -4.16
N LEU A 127 -7.31 0.74 -5.14
CA LEU A 127 -7.67 0.48 -6.53
C LEU A 127 -7.27 -0.94 -6.91
N THR A 128 -8.20 -1.71 -7.44
CA THR A 128 -7.91 -3.08 -7.87
C THR A 128 -8.64 -3.42 -9.17
N ALA A 129 -8.04 -4.32 -9.94
CA ALA A 129 -8.65 -4.90 -11.14
C ALA A 129 -8.38 -6.40 -11.18
N CYS A 130 -9.36 -7.17 -11.65
CA CYS A 130 -9.22 -8.59 -11.90
C CYS A 130 -9.71 -8.92 -13.32
N ASN A 131 -9.20 -10.00 -13.91
CA ASN A 131 -9.61 -10.48 -15.23
C ASN A 131 -10.86 -11.36 -15.19
N THR A 132 -11.37 -11.67 -13.99
CA THR A 132 -12.58 -12.48 -13.85
C THR A 132 -13.81 -11.63 -14.20
N PRO A 133 -14.62 -12.03 -15.19
CA PRO A 133 -15.83 -11.27 -15.55
C PRO A 133 -16.83 -11.21 -14.40
N ALA A 134 -17.58 -10.12 -14.32
CA ALA A 134 -18.79 -10.09 -13.52
C ALA A 134 -19.85 -11.03 -14.17
N PRO A 135 -20.67 -11.80 -13.42
CA PRO A 135 -20.81 -11.81 -11.96
C PRO A 135 -19.83 -12.73 -11.21
N PHE A 136 -18.96 -13.47 -11.93
CA PHE A 136 -18.06 -14.45 -11.30
C PHE A 136 -17.05 -13.81 -10.34
N SER A 137 -16.55 -12.62 -10.66
CA SER A 137 -15.65 -11.90 -9.75
C SER A 137 -16.33 -11.59 -8.40
N TRP A 138 -17.63 -11.33 -8.40
CA TRP A 138 -18.42 -11.13 -7.20
C TRP A 138 -18.69 -12.46 -6.48
N LEU A 139 -19.10 -13.51 -7.20
CA LEU A 139 -19.40 -14.84 -6.64
C LEU A 139 -18.17 -15.46 -5.95
N PHE A 140 -17.00 -15.36 -6.58
CA PHE A 140 -15.73 -15.89 -6.03
C PHE A 140 -14.97 -14.88 -5.17
N ASN A 141 -15.57 -13.75 -4.81
CA ASN A 141 -14.98 -12.72 -3.96
C ASN A 141 -13.59 -12.23 -4.42
N GLN A 142 -13.34 -12.21 -5.74
CA GLN A 142 -12.01 -11.92 -6.28
C GLN A 142 -11.52 -10.51 -5.91
N SER A 143 -12.21 -9.48 -6.40
CA SER A 143 -11.80 -8.09 -6.16
C SER A 143 -12.04 -7.65 -4.71
N ARG A 144 -13.17 -8.02 -4.11
CA ARG A 144 -13.48 -7.66 -2.71
C ARG A 144 -12.52 -8.33 -1.74
N GLY A 145 -12.14 -9.58 -2.01
CA GLY A 145 -11.14 -10.29 -1.22
C GLY A 145 -9.78 -9.60 -1.25
N ALA A 146 -9.33 -9.11 -2.41
CA ALA A 146 -8.09 -8.35 -2.52
C ALA A 146 -8.17 -7.01 -1.77
N VAL A 147 -9.24 -6.23 -1.96
CA VAL A 147 -9.42 -4.94 -1.27
C VAL A 147 -9.48 -5.10 0.24
N SER A 148 -10.14 -6.14 0.75
CA SER A 148 -10.23 -6.38 2.20
C SER A 148 -8.89 -6.74 2.86
N ARG A 149 -7.87 -7.02 2.07
CA ARG A 149 -6.50 -7.34 2.51
C ARG A 149 -5.50 -6.21 2.27
N MET A 150 -5.91 -5.14 1.59
CA MET A 150 -5.18 -3.89 1.45
C MET A 150 -5.39 -2.99 2.68
#